data_d8ab0181d427beb35048a98fb9ea62c3
#
_entry.id   d8ab0181d427beb35048a98fb9ea62c3
#
_cell.length_a   1.000
_cell.length_b   1.000
_cell.length_c   1.000
_cell.angle_alpha   90.00
_cell.angle_beta   90.00
_cell.angle_gamma   90.00
#
_symmetry.space_group_name_H-M   'P 1'
#
loop_
_entity.id
_entity.type
_entity.pdbx_description
1 polymer ?
#
loop_
_entity_poly.entity_id
_entity_poly.type
_entity_poly.pdbx_seq_one_letter_code
_entity_poly.pdbx_strand_id
1 'polypeptide(L)'
;MAGLFKDLKQAEIYVDDNLERKKRNLICRRTRLVRKVNLQNFNYFVTFTYDSKKHTEESFKDKLQNTLSHLCSRKKWKYAGVWERSPEKKRLHFHGLFYIPDGAMPGELIEVNDFSLITHQRQTTIQNTYFNEKFGRSDFEKIDDNRKMGAAVAYILKYIEKSGERIVYSRGLPQYFISDILPEDVVMKVGQEEKKLLLFDDFKCIDEGCIVGTVSEDAIRQMPKCN
;
A
#
# COMPACT_ATOMS: atom_id res chain seq x y z
N MET A 1 -16.86 32.62 -6.64
CA MET A 1 -17.62 31.55 -7.32
C MET A 1 -19.00 32.00 -7.85
N ALA A 2 -19.30 33.25 -7.81
CA ALA A 2 -20.51 33.81 -8.40
C ALA A 2 -20.36 33.80 -9.95
N GLY A 3 -21.11 32.97 -10.62
CA GLY A 3 -21.14 32.89 -12.10
C GLY A 3 -21.10 31.48 -12.68
N LEU A 4 -20.76 30.43 -11.88
CA LEU A 4 -20.72 29.04 -12.34
C LEU A 4 -22.06 28.30 -12.20
N PHE A 5 -22.95 28.75 -11.34
CA PHE A 5 -24.24 28.12 -11.08
C PHE A 5 -25.37 29.14 -11.23
N LYS A 6 -26.50 28.70 -11.77
CA LYS A 6 -27.68 29.56 -12.00
C LYS A 6 -28.41 29.91 -10.70
N ASP A 7 -28.34 29.04 -9.70
CA ASP A 7 -28.96 29.23 -8.39
C ASP A 7 -28.23 28.44 -7.30
N LEU A 8 -28.58 28.70 -6.03
CA LEU A 8 -28.02 28.04 -4.84
C LEU A 8 -28.26 26.54 -4.84
N LYS A 9 -29.44 26.10 -5.30
CA LYS A 9 -29.81 24.69 -5.30
C LYS A 9 -28.93 23.87 -6.24
N GLN A 10 -28.57 24.42 -7.41
CA GLN A 10 -27.62 23.79 -8.34
C GLN A 10 -26.22 23.72 -7.74
N ALA A 11 -25.81 24.75 -6.99
CA ALA A 11 -24.54 24.76 -6.30
C ALA A 11 -24.49 23.71 -5.19
N GLU A 12 -25.55 23.54 -4.40
CA GLU A 12 -25.66 22.51 -3.36
C GLU A 12 -25.60 21.09 -3.97
N ILE A 13 -26.38 20.80 -5.00
CA ILE A 13 -26.34 19.51 -5.70
C ILE A 13 -24.93 19.20 -6.20
N TYR A 14 -24.26 20.19 -6.79
CA TYR A 14 -22.89 19.99 -7.29
C TYR A 14 -21.90 19.70 -6.16
N VAL A 15 -22.04 20.36 -5.01
CA VAL A 15 -21.19 20.10 -3.83
C VAL A 15 -21.44 18.70 -3.28
N ASP A 16 -22.70 18.30 -3.14
CA ASP A 16 -23.08 17.00 -2.64
C ASP A 16 -22.57 15.87 -3.54
N ASP A 17 -22.75 15.99 -4.85
CA ASP A 17 -22.24 15.02 -5.84
C ASP A 17 -20.71 14.90 -5.77
N ASN A 18 -20.01 16.01 -5.56
CA ASN A 18 -18.56 16.00 -5.39
C ASN A 18 -18.12 15.36 -4.08
N LEU A 19 -18.85 15.57 -2.99
CA LEU A 19 -18.58 14.94 -1.70
C LEU A 19 -18.80 13.42 -1.79
N GLU A 20 -19.90 12.98 -2.38
CA GLU A 20 -20.19 11.58 -2.62
C GLU A 20 -19.14 10.89 -3.48
N ARG A 21 -18.69 11.56 -4.56
CA ARG A 21 -17.60 11.06 -5.41
C ARG A 21 -16.29 10.95 -4.64
N LYS A 22 -15.96 11.92 -3.78
CA LYS A 22 -14.76 11.85 -2.92
C LYS A 22 -14.82 10.66 -1.96
N LYS A 23 -15.97 10.45 -1.30
CA LYS A 23 -16.18 9.29 -0.39
C LYS A 23 -15.98 7.98 -1.13
N ARG A 24 -16.64 7.80 -2.30
CA ARG A 24 -16.47 6.58 -3.12
C ARG A 24 -15.01 6.37 -3.53
N ASN A 25 -14.33 7.42 -3.98
CA ASN A 25 -12.92 7.33 -4.36
C ASN A 25 -12.03 6.91 -3.18
N LEU A 26 -12.31 7.38 -1.97
CA LEU A 26 -11.60 6.99 -0.78
C LEU A 26 -11.81 5.50 -0.46
N ILE A 27 -13.06 5.04 -0.47
CA ILE A 27 -13.41 3.63 -0.28
C ILE A 27 -12.68 2.75 -1.31
N CYS A 28 -12.74 3.10 -2.60
CA CYS A 28 -12.05 2.35 -3.65
C CYS A 28 -10.52 2.30 -3.44
N ARG A 29 -9.89 3.37 -2.94
CA ARG A 29 -8.46 3.38 -2.64
C ARG A 29 -8.13 2.46 -1.46
N ARG A 30 -8.94 2.49 -0.40
CA ARG A 30 -8.79 1.61 0.77
C ARG A 30 -8.92 0.15 0.38
N THR A 31 -10.00 -0.20 -0.30
CA THR A 31 -10.27 -1.56 -0.79
C THR A 31 -9.14 -2.07 -1.68
N ARG A 32 -8.64 -1.22 -2.60
CA ARG A 32 -7.51 -1.58 -3.46
C ARG A 32 -6.23 -1.86 -2.68
N LEU A 33 -5.91 -1.06 -1.66
CA LEU A 33 -4.73 -1.30 -0.82
C LEU A 33 -4.88 -2.62 -0.06
N VAL A 34 -5.99 -2.81 0.66
CA VAL A 34 -6.26 -4.02 1.46
C VAL A 34 -6.19 -5.28 0.57
N ARG A 35 -6.83 -5.24 -0.60
CA ARG A 35 -6.76 -6.33 -1.58
C ARG A 35 -5.32 -6.68 -1.97
N LYS A 36 -4.50 -5.67 -2.28
CA LYS A 36 -3.09 -5.90 -2.64
C LYS A 36 -2.28 -6.45 -1.47
N VAL A 37 -2.58 -6.04 -0.26
CA VAL A 37 -1.93 -6.56 0.95
C VAL A 37 -2.30 -8.02 1.17
N ASN A 38 -3.57 -8.39 0.97
CA ASN A 38 -4.03 -9.77 1.10
C ASN A 38 -3.45 -10.70 0.02
N LEU A 39 -3.19 -10.18 -1.17
CA LEU A 39 -2.70 -10.96 -2.31
C LEU A 39 -1.17 -10.98 -2.44
N GLN A 40 -0.45 -10.13 -1.71
CA GLN A 40 1.02 -10.03 -1.75
C GLN A 40 1.60 -10.11 -0.35
N ASN A 41 2.46 -11.07 -0.11
CA ASN A 41 3.19 -11.17 1.16
C ASN A 41 4.24 -10.06 1.24
N PHE A 42 3.92 -8.96 1.91
CA PHE A 42 4.90 -7.93 2.26
C PHE A 42 5.64 -8.33 3.53
N ASN A 43 6.95 -8.14 3.57
CA ASN A 43 7.80 -8.54 4.67
C ASN A 43 8.53 -7.40 5.37
N TYR A 44 8.41 -6.18 4.85
CA TYR A 44 8.95 -4.98 5.49
C TYR A 44 7.99 -3.80 5.38
N PHE A 45 7.92 -3.00 6.45
CA PHE A 45 7.46 -1.62 6.40
C PHE A 45 8.68 -0.71 6.38
N VAL A 46 8.77 0.18 5.40
CA VAL A 46 9.98 0.99 5.21
C VAL A 46 9.63 2.47 5.14
N THR A 47 10.43 3.27 5.82
CA THR A 47 10.39 4.73 5.73
C THR A 47 11.68 5.25 5.12
N PHE A 48 11.59 6.03 4.05
CA PHE A 48 12.72 6.75 3.47
C PHE A 48 12.62 8.24 3.75
N THR A 49 13.71 8.81 4.24
CA THR A 49 13.85 10.24 4.52
C THR A 49 15.13 10.73 3.87
N TYR A 50 15.05 11.83 3.12
CA TYR A 50 16.26 12.35 2.46
C TYR A 50 17.09 13.26 3.36
N ASP A 51 18.39 13.30 3.08
CA ASP A 51 19.29 14.28 3.63
C ASP A 51 19.26 15.54 2.74
N SER A 52 18.87 16.67 3.31
CA SER A 52 18.77 17.96 2.60
C SER A 52 20.15 18.51 2.12
N LYS A 53 21.25 17.97 2.62
CA LYS A 53 22.59 18.26 2.11
C LYS A 53 22.89 17.53 0.80
N LYS A 54 22.22 16.40 0.56
CA LYS A 54 22.43 15.54 -0.63
C LYS A 54 21.38 15.75 -1.71
N HIS A 55 20.15 16.08 -1.31
CA HIS A 55 19.00 16.12 -2.21
C HIS A 55 18.06 17.28 -1.93
N THR A 56 17.50 17.84 -2.98
CA THR A 56 16.22 18.55 -2.93
C THR A 56 15.08 17.55 -2.86
N GLU A 57 13.89 17.99 -2.49
CA GLU A 57 12.70 17.15 -2.43
C GLU A 57 12.39 16.48 -3.79
N GLU A 58 12.43 17.25 -4.87
CA GLU A 58 12.19 16.75 -6.24
C GLU A 58 13.24 15.72 -6.64
N SER A 59 14.53 16.04 -6.45
CA SER A 59 15.61 15.11 -6.72
C SER A 59 15.50 13.80 -5.92
N PHE A 60 15.09 13.89 -4.65
CA PHE A 60 14.86 12.71 -3.82
C PHE A 60 13.74 11.84 -4.38
N LYS A 61 12.59 12.46 -4.69
CA LYS A 61 11.43 11.76 -5.22
C LYS A 61 11.77 11.01 -6.50
N ASP A 62 12.37 11.68 -7.46
CA ASP A 62 12.72 11.10 -8.76
C ASP A 62 13.75 9.98 -8.64
N LYS A 63 14.81 10.22 -7.87
CA LYS A 63 15.88 9.22 -7.70
C LYS A 63 15.43 8.01 -6.89
N LEU A 64 14.57 8.20 -5.87
CA LEU A 64 14.01 7.08 -5.12
C LEU A 64 13.08 6.24 -5.99
N GLN A 65 12.18 6.87 -6.76
CA GLN A 65 11.29 6.16 -7.69
C GLN A 65 12.08 5.35 -8.72
N ASN A 66 13.12 5.94 -9.32
CA ASN A 66 13.99 5.25 -10.26
C ASN A 66 14.72 4.07 -9.60
N THR A 67 15.24 4.25 -8.39
CA THR A 67 15.92 3.18 -7.64
C THR A 67 14.96 2.04 -7.33
N LEU A 68 13.77 2.34 -6.82
CA LEU A 68 12.74 1.34 -6.53
C LEU A 68 12.29 0.61 -7.81
N SER A 69 12.14 1.33 -8.92
CA SER A 69 11.82 0.73 -10.23
C SER A 69 12.89 -0.27 -10.68
N HIS A 70 14.17 0.07 -10.52
CA HIS A 70 15.28 -0.84 -10.83
C HIS A 70 15.31 -2.07 -9.91
N LEU A 71 15.04 -1.90 -8.61
CA LEU A 71 14.94 -3.02 -7.68
C LEU A 71 13.75 -3.93 -8.01
N CYS A 72 12.62 -3.37 -8.41
CA CYS A 72 11.47 -4.16 -8.87
C CYS A 72 11.79 -4.98 -10.13
N SER A 73 12.45 -4.37 -11.11
CA SER A 73 12.76 -5.06 -12.37
C SER A 73 13.86 -6.11 -12.23
N ARG A 74 14.95 -5.78 -11.52
CA ARG A 74 16.15 -6.61 -11.43
C ARG A 74 16.14 -7.60 -10.27
N LYS A 75 15.56 -7.20 -9.11
CA LYS A 75 15.57 -7.97 -7.87
C LYS A 75 14.19 -8.43 -7.42
N LYS A 76 13.16 -8.24 -8.26
CA LYS A 76 11.77 -8.69 -8.01
C LYS A 76 11.13 -8.10 -6.75
N TRP A 77 11.59 -6.94 -6.31
CA TRP A 77 10.92 -6.21 -5.25
C TRP A 77 9.50 -5.84 -5.66
N LYS A 78 8.60 -5.78 -4.66
CA LYS A 78 7.25 -5.23 -4.82
C LYS A 78 7.00 -4.23 -3.71
N TYR A 79 6.24 -3.19 -4.00
CA TYR A 79 5.89 -2.22 -2.97
C TYR A 79 4.55 -1.54 -3.22
N ALA A 80 3.95 -1.09 -2.11
CA ALA A 80 2.83 -0.17 -2.07
C ALA A 80 3.16 0.91 -1.03
N GLY A 81 3.19 2.17 -1.43
CA GLY A 81 3.62 3.24 -0.53
C GLY A 81 2.98 4.58 -0.82
N VAL A 82 3.21 5.53 0.07
CA VAL A 82 2.66 6.88 0.03
C VAL A 82 3.73 7.91 0.34
N TRP A 83 3.66 9.04 -0.35
CA TRP A 83 4.45 10.21 -0.03
C TRP A 83 3.77 10.99 1.08
N GLU A 84 4.51 11.39 2.08
CA GLU A 84 4.03 12.16 3.22
C GLU A 84 4.93 13.35 3.52
N ARG A 85 4.32 14.45 3.97
CA ARG A 85 5.03 15.59 4.54
C ARG A 85 4.87 15.58 6.05
N SER A 86 5.99 15.60 6.77
CA SER A 86 5.95 15.72 8.22
C SER A 86 5.19 16.98 8.63
N PRO A 87 4.35 16.92 9.69
CA PRO A 87 3.51 18.06 10.11
C PRO A 87 4.30 19.31 10.42
N GLU A 88 5.38 19.20 11.17
CA GLU A 88 6.18 20.33 11.66
C GLU A 88 7.14 20.86 10.58
N LYS A 89 8.04 20.03 10.08
CA LYS A 89 9.13 20.43 9.18
C LYS A 89 8.75 20.41 7.70
N LYS A 90 7.54 19.98 7.37
CA LYS A 90 7.06 19.76 5.99
C LYS A 90 7.99 18.92 5.11
N ARG A 91 8.89 18.17 5.73
CA ARG A 91 9.87 17.32 5.06
C ARG A 91 9.17 16.14 4.40
N LEU A 92 9.54 15.85 3.17
CA LEU A 92 8.98 14.73 2.41
C LEU A 92 9.58 13.41 2.89
N HIS A 93 8.71 12.44 3.13
CA HIS A 93 9.02 11.04 3.44
C HIS A 93 8.30 10.13 2.45
N PHE A 94 8.84 8.94 2.26
CA PHE A 94 8.13 7.87 1.59
C PHE A 94 7.95 6.71 2.56
N HIS A 95 6.70 6.33 2.81
CA HIS A 95 6.33 5.19 3.65
C HIS A 95 5.73 4.10 2.79
N GLY A 96 6.13 2.85 2.99
CA GLY A 96 5.59 1.78 2.16
C GLY A 96 5.74 0.39 2.75
N LEU A 97 4.86 -0.49 2.29
CA LEU A 97 4.96 -1.93 2.44
C LEU A 97 5.83 -2.48 1.32
N PHE A 98 6.80 -3.30 1.64
CA PHE A 98 7.73 -3.89 0.70
C PHE A 98 7.74 -5.41 0.82
N TYR A 99 7.74 -6.06 -0.34
CA TYR A 99 8.18 -7.44 -0.48
C TYR A 99 9.59 -7.44 -1.04
N ILE A 100 10.50 -7.98 -0.27
CA ILE A 100 11.91 -8.09 -0.61
C ILE A 100 12.27 -9.58 -0.58
N PRO A 101 12.55 -10.19 -1.74
CA PRO A 101 12.98 -11.59 -1.79
C PRO A 101 14.28 -11.82 -0.99
N ASP A 102 14.46 -13.02 -0.48
CA ASP A 102 15.67 -13.40 0.24
C ASP A 102 16.92 -13.17 -0.64
N GLY A 103 17.95 -12.59 -0.04
CA GLY A 103 19.18 -12.22 -0.76
C GLY A 103 19.06 -11.05 -1.75
N ALA A 104 17.88 -10.43 -1.89
CA ALA A 104 17.66 -9.32 -2.82
C ALA A 104 17.88 -7.94 -2.20
N MET A 105 18.16 -7.84 -0.90
CA MET A 105 18.44 -6.58 -0.21
C MET A 105 19.75 -5.97 -0.74
N PRO A 106 19.78 -4.70 -1.19
CA PRO A 106 21.04 -4.01 -1.45
C PRO A 106 21.63 -3.50 -0.14
N GLY A 107 22.96 -3.59 0.00
CA GLY A 107 23.63 -3.19 1.24
C GLY A 107 23.27 -4.08 2.43
N GLU A 108 23.55 -3.59 3.62
CA GLU A 108 23.35 -4.31 4.88
C GLU A 108 22.32 -3.60 5.75
N LEU A 109 21.57 -4.39 6.52
CA LEU A 109 20.70 -3.87 7.59
C LEU A 109 21.54 -3.76 8.87
N ILE A 110 21.58 -2.55 9.42
CA ILE A 110 22.35 -2.23 10.63
C ILE A 110 21.44 -1.66 11.71
N GLU A 111 21.70 -1.99 12.95
CA GLU A 111 21.04 -1.37 14.10
C GLU A 111 21.66 0.00 14.38
N VAL A 112 20.82 1.00 14.48
CA VAL A 112 21.24 2.37 14.80
C VAL A 112 20.46 2.85 16.01
N ASN A 113 21.19 3.24 17.06
CA ASN A 113 20.61 3.90 18.22
C ASN A 113 20.40 5.38 17.90
N ASP A 114 19.16 5.80 17.89
CA ASP A 114 18.75 7.14 17.53
C ASP A 114 17.90 7.77 18.64
N PHE A 115 17.78 9.08 18.62
CA PHE A 115 16.93 9.82 19.55
C PHE A 115 15.66 10.29 18.86
N SER A 116 14.50 9.83 19.36
CA SER A 116 13.21 10.29 18.85
C SER A 116 12.88 11.67 19.41
N LEU A 117 12.77 12.66 18.55
CA LEU A 117 12.33 14.00 18.94
C LEU A 117 10.84 14.06 19.33
N ILE A 118 10.06 13.04 18.94
CA ILE A 118 8.62 12.94 19.23
C ILE A 118 8.40 12.36 20.62
N THR A 119 9.08 11.26 20.92
CA THR A 119 8.91 10.55 22.22
C THR A 119 9.93 11.00 23.27
N HIS A 120 10.92 11.81 22.88
CA HIS A 120 12.07 12.21 23.71
C HIS A 120 12.82 11.04 24.35
N GLN A 121 12.88 9.91 23.64
CA GLN A 121 13.53 8.67 24.10
C GLN A 121 14.52 8.15 23.07
N ARG A 122 15.52 7.39 23.53
CA ARG A 122 16.37 6.62 22.64
C ARG A 122 15.56 5.46 22.07
N GLN A 123 15.70 5.23 20.79
CA GLN A 123 15.08 4.13 20.06
C GLN A 123 16.12 3.44 19.19
N THR A 124 16.01 2.14 19.04
CA THR A 124 16.80 1.38 18.09
C THR A 124 16.02 1.27 16.78
N THR A 125 16.62 1.65 15.68
CA THR A 125 16.05 1.55 14.34
C THR A 125 16.94 0.67 13.46
N ILE A 126 16.33 -0.08 12.57
CA ILE A 126 17.05 -0.89 11.59
C ILE A 126 17.17 -0.05 10.31
N GLN A 127 18.39 0.28 9.95
CA GLN A 127 18.67 1.12 8.78
C GLN A 127 19.47 0.35 7.73
N ASN A 128 19.35 0.77 6.48
CA ASN A 128 20.04 0.11 5.38
C ASN A 128 21.18 1.00 4.87
N THR A 129 22.39 0.44 4.82
CA THR A 129 23.63 1.17 4.44
C THR A 129 23.55 1.77 3.05
N TYR A 130 23.03 1.03 2.06
CA TYR A 130 22.89 1.50 0.67
C TYR A 130 21.95 2.71 0.56
N PHE A 131 20.78 2.65 1.21
CA PHE A 131 19.81 3.74 1.15
C PHE A 131 20.27 4.95 1.96
N ASN A 132 20.94 4.71 3.10
CA ASN A 132 21.50 5.79 3.92
C ASN A 132 22.60 6.56 3.19
N GLU A 133 23.48 5.86 2.49
CA GLU A 133 24.52 6.50 1.68
C GLU A 133 23.91 7.29 0.53
N LYS A 134 22.96 6.71 -0.16
CA LYS A 134 22.39 7.27 -1.38
C LYS A 134 21.40 8.41 -1.13
N PHE A 135 20.56 8.32 -0.13
CA PHE A 135 19.46 9.25 0.09
C PHE A 135 19.50 9.97 1.42
N GLY A 136 19.85 9.28 2.48
CA GLY A 136 19.76 9.69 3.86
C GLY A 136 19.13 8.59 4.70
N ARG A 137 18.46 8.94 5.79
CA ARG A 137 17.91 7.96 6.72
C ARG A 137 16.89 7.04 6.06
N SER A 138 17.07 5.75 6.27
CA SER A 138 16.08 4.72 5.98
C SER A 138 15.74 3.96 7.26
N ASP A 139 14.52 3.48 7.37
CA ASP A 139 14.03 2.73 8.53
C ASP A 139 13.27 1.51 8.04
N PHE A 140 13.75 0.31 8.41
CA PHE A 140 13.23 -0.98 7.92
C PHE A 140 12.64 -1.76 9.09
N GLU A 141 11.34 -1.80 9.19
CA GLU A 141 10.62 -2.61 10.17
C GLU A 141 10.18 -3.92 9.53
N LYS A 142 10.66 -5.04 10.07
CA LYS A 142 10.27 -6.37 9.61
C LYS A 142 8.83 -6.68 10.01
N ILE A 143 8.03 -7.10 9.03
CA ILE A 143 6.66 -7.58 9.22
C ILE A 143 6.71 -9.10 9.30
N ASP A 144 6.57 -9.64 10.49
CA ASP A 144 6.62 -11.07 10.79
C ASP A 144 5.27 -11.61 11.30
N ASP A 145 4.29 -10.74 11.52
CA ASP A 145 2.96 -11.12 11.97
C ASP A 145 1.85 -10.23 11.38
N ASN A 146 0.60 -10.69 11.50
CA ASN A 146 -0.58 -9.97 11.01
C ASN A 146 -0.84 -8.67 11.77
N ARG A 147 -0.42 -8.54 13.03
CA ARG A 147 -0.59 -7.33 13.83
C ARG A 147 0.27 -6.19 13.29
N LYS A 148 1.54 -6.47 12.99
CA LYS A 148 2.44 -5.51 12.36
C LYS A 148 1.95 -5.13 10.97
N MET A 149 1.47 -6.10 10.18
CA MET A 149 0.85 -5.82 8.88
C MET A 149 -0.35 -4.89 9.03
N GLY A 150 -1.26 -5.18 9.95
CA GLY A 150 -2.42 -4.33 10.22
C GLY A 150 -2.03 -2.91 10.62
N ALA A 151 -1.02 -2.74 11.48
CA ALA A 151 -0.51 -1.44 11.90
C ALA A 151 0.08 -0.66 10.72
N ALA A 152 0.88 -1.31 9.86
CA ALA A 152 1.49 -0.69 8.69
C ALA A 152 0.42 -0.26 7.66
N VAL A 153 -0.60 -1.08 7.41
CA VAL A 153 -1.74 -0.74 6.55
C VAL A 153 -2.51 0.45 7.11
N ALA A 154 -2.84 0.42 8.40
CA ALA A 154 -3.54 1.53 9.07
C ALA A 154 -2.75 2.85 8.97
N TYR A 155 -1.42 2.77 9.11
CA TYR A 155 -0.54 3.92 8.94
C TYR A 155 -0.66 4.52 7.53
N ILE A 156 -0.56 3.71 6.47
CA ILE A 156 -0.70 4.18 5.09
C ILE A 156 -2.10 4.77 4.86
N LEU A 157 -3.16 4.11 5.33
CA LEU A 157 -4.54 4.55 5.17
C LEU A 157 -4.79 5.93 5.81
N LYS A 158 -4.20 6.19 6.97
CA LYS A 158 -4.28 7.49 7.65
C LYS A 158 -3.87 8.67 6.75
N TYR A 159 -2.85 8.48 5.90
CA TYR A 159 -2.39 9.54 5.00
C TYR A 159 -3.27 9.71 3.78
N ILE A 160 -3.85 8.64 3.29
CA ILE A 160 -4.86 8.72 2.22
C ILE A 160 -6.05 9.57 2.66
N GLU A 161 -6.47 9.41 3.91
CA GLU A 161 -7.61 10.15 4.48
C GLU A 161 -7.28 11.62 4.74
N LYS A 162 -6.08 11.90 5.28
CA LYS A 162 -5.69 13.24 5.68
C LYS A 162 -5.29 14.14 4.52
N SER A 163 -4.46 13.64 3.61
CA SER A 163 -3.83 14.46 2.58
C SER A 163 -4.41 14.24 1.19
N GLY A 164 -5.23 13.19 1.01
CA GLY A 164 -5.71 12.78 -0.31
C GLY A 164 -4.60 12.25 -1.22
N GLU A 165 -3.40 12.01 -0.67
CA GLU A 165 -2.25 11.51 -1.42
C GLU A 165 -2.57 10.19 -2.12
N ARG A 166 -1.92 9.99 -3.27
CA ARG A 166 -2.09 8.76 -4.04
C ARG A 166 -1.11 7.69 -3.54
N ILE A 167 -1.62 6.47 -3.41
CA ILE A 167 -0.74 5.32 -3.17
C ILE A 167 0.02 5.03 -4.46
N VAL A 168 1.33 4.88 -4.33
CA VAL A 168 2.22 4.45 -5.42
C VAL A 168 2.40 2.95 -5.31
N TYR A 169 2.13 2.24 -6.40
CA TYR A 169 2.28 0.79 -6.48
C TYR A 169 3.38 0.41 -7.46
N SER A 170 4.19 -0.59 -7.09
CA SER A 170 5.08 -1.22 -8.07
C SER A 170 4.28 -1.97 -9.14
N ARG A 171 4.87 -2.14 -10.32
CA ARG A 171 4.29 -2.97 -11.38
C ARG A 171 4.22 -4.44 -10.95
N GLY A 172 3.20 -5.17 -11.44
CA GLY A 172 3.03 -6.60 -11.20
C GLY A 172 2.60 -6.96 -9.78
N LEU A 173 2.03 -6.02 -9.01
CA LEU A 173 1.27 -6.37 -7.81
C LEU A 173 -0.07 -6.97 -8.23
N PRO A 174 -0.49 -8.08 -7.61
CA PRO A 174 -1.78 -8.68 -7.90
C PRO A 174 -2.91 -7.70 -7.55
N GLN A 175 -3.97 -7.71 -8.36
CA GLN A 175 -5.15 -6.87 -8.15
C GLN A 175 -6.38 -7.69 -7.82
N TYR A 176 -6.52 -8.84 -8.46
CA TYR A 176 -7.62 -9.78 -8.29
C TYR A 176 -7.23 -11.13 -8.89
N PHE A 177 -7.97 -12.15 -8.54
CA PHE A 177 -7.96 -13.42 -9.26
C PHE A 177 -9.27 -13.61 -9.99
N ILE A 178 -9.20 -14.23 -11.16
CA ILE A 178 -10.30 -14.90 -11.82
C ILE A 178 -9.82 -16.31 -12.04
N SER A 179 -10.47 -17.29 -11.44
CA SER A 179 -10.07 -18.71 -11.54
C SER A 179 -11.29 -19.61 -11.45
N ASP A 180 -11.20 -20.76 -12.07
CA ASP A 180 -12.10 -21.85 -11.80
C ASP A 180 -11.66 -22.46 -10.46
N ILE A 181 -12.49 -22.27 -9.44
CA ILE A 181 -12.21 -22.71 -8.08
C ILE A 181 -12.90 -24.03 -7.85
N LEU A 182 -12.18 -25.00 -7.28
CA LEU A 182 -12.74 -26.28 -6.94
C LEU A 182 -13.73 -26.15 -5.77
N PRO A 183 -14.79 -26.98 -5.72
CA PRO A 183 -15.78 -26.94 -4.63
C PRO A 183 -15.16 -27.02 -3.23
N GLU A 184 -14.07 -27.76 -3.08
CA GLU A 184 -13.33 -27.92 -1.82
C GLU A 184 -12.56 -26.68 -1.39
N ASP A 185 -12.25 -25.77 -2.31
CA ASP A 185 -11.54 -24.52 -2.01
C ASP A 185 -12.47 -23.45 -1.41
N VAL A 186 -13.78 -23.60 -1.63
CA VAL A 186 -14.78 -22.58 -1.29
C VAL A 186 -15.96 -23.21 -0.61
N VAL A 187 -16.43 -22.60 0.47
CA VAL A 187 -17.73 -22.93 1.04
C VAL A 187 -18.79 -22.23 0.21
N MET A 188 -19.32 -22.94 -0.77
CA MET A 188 -20.27 -22.44 -1.75
C MET A 188 -21.71 -22.70 -1.34
N LYS A 189 -22.63 -21.87 -1.86
CA LYS A 189 -24.05 -22.19 -1.81
C LYS A 189 -24.38 -23.28 -2.82
N VAL A 190 -25.26 -24.20 -2.43
CA VAL A 190 -25.71 -25.28 -3.31
C VAL A 190 -26.24 -24.73 -4.64
N GLY A 191 -25.85 -25.34 -5.74
CA GLY A 191 -26.25 -24.96 -7.09
C GLY A 191 -25.42 -23.87 -7.75
N GLN A 192 -24.29 -23.49 -7.14
CA GLN A 192 -23.38 -22.47 -7.69
C GLN A 192 -21.96 -23.00 -7.92
N GLU A 193 -21.76 -24.31 -7.88
CA GLU A 193 -20.48 -25.00 -7.88
C GLU A 193 -19.74 -24.84 -9.22
N GLU A 194 -20.45 -24.66 -10.33
CA GLU A 194 -19.84 -24.50 -11.67
C GLU A 194 -19.51 -23.07 -12.04
N LYS A 195 -19.75 -22.11 -11.12
CA LYS A 195 -19.54 -20.70 -11.43
C LYS A 195 -18.07 -20.30 -11.26
N LYS A 196 -17.64 -19.42 -12.15
CA LYS A 196 -16.37 -18.70 -11.98
C LYS A 196 -16.48 -17.70 -10.86
N LEU A 197 -15.48 -17.66 -10.00
CA LEU A 197 -15.49 -16.83 -8.81
C LEU A 197 -14.49 -15.70 -8.93
N LEU A 198 -14.93 -14.50 -8.57
CA LEU A 198 -14.10 -13.32 -8.41
C LEU A 198 -13.80 -13.12 -6.93
N LEU A 199 -12.52 -13.06 -6.57
CA LEU A 199 -12.07 -12.89 -5.20
C LEU A 199 -11.89 -11.42 -4.83
N PHE A 200 -12.39 -11.06 -3.66
CA PHE A 200 -12.24 -9.73 -3.08
C PHE A 200 -11.40 -9.77 -1.81
N ASP A 201 -11.08 -8.60 -1.29
CA ASP A 201 -10.19 -8.38 -0.16
C ASP A 201 -10.63 -9.04 1.16
N ASP A 202 -11.90 -9.29 1.34
CA ASP A 202 -12.45 -9.99 2.51
C ASP A 202 -12.60 -11.51 2.29
N PHE A 203 -11.96 -12.05 1.25
CA PHE A 203 -12.00 -13.46 0.86
C PHE A 203 -13.40 -14.00 0.54
N LYS A 204 -14.34 -13.13 0.28
CA LYS A 204 -15.64 -13.52 -0.24
C LYS A 204 -15.56 -13.68 -1.76
N CYS A 205 -16.23 -14.73 -2.24
CA CYS A 205 -16.40 -14.99 -3.65
C CYS A 205 -17.72 -14.39 -4.10
N ILE A 206 -17.68 -13.57 -5.14
CA ILE A 206 -18.86 -12.90 -5.66
C ILE A 206 -19.00 -13.25 -7.15
N ASP A 207 -20.18 -13.66 -7.54
CA ASP A 207 -20.55 -13.89 -8.90
C ASP A 207 -21.87 -13.17 -9.21
N GLU A 208 -21.92 -12.43 -10.32
CA GLU A 208 -23.07 -11.60 -10.74
C GLU A 208 -23.66 -10.74 -9.60
N GLY A 209 -22.79 -10.20 -8.72
CA GLY A 209 -23.19 -9.35 -7.61
C GLY A 209 -23.69 -10.10 -6.36
N CYS A 210 -23.75 -11.44 -6.39
CA CYS A 210 -24.15 -12.26 -5.27
C CYS A 210 -22.96 -12.94 -4.60
N ILE A 211 -22.93 -13.00 -3.26
CA ILE A 211 -21.92 -13.79 -2.53
C ILE A 211 -22.24 -15.27 -2.73
N VAL A 212 -21.34 -16.00 -3.39
CA VAL A 212 -21.49 -17.44 -3.65
C VAL A 212 -20.75 -18.29 -2.62
N GLY A 213 -19.75 -17.74 -1.94
CA GLY A 213 -19.03 -18.45 -0.90
C GLY A 213 -17.87 -17.65 -0.33
N THR A 214 -16.99 -18.34 0.41
CA THR A 214 -15.75 -17.81 0.95
C THR A 214 -14.59 -18.71 0.56
N VAL A 215 -13.41 -18.13 0.36
CA VAL A 215 -12.17 -18.86 0.05
C VAL A 215 -11.25 -18.76 1.24
N SER A 216 -10.58 -19.85 1.59
CA SER A 216 -9.55 -19.83 2.63
C SER A 216 -8.33 -19.04 2.18
N GLU A 217 -7.60 -18.47 3.14
CA GLU A 217 -6.36 -17.74 2.85
C GLU A 217 -5.31 -18.63 2.18
N ASP A 218 -5.25 -19.90 2.56
CA ASP A 218 -4.30 -20.85 1.99
C ASP A 218 -4.65 -21.21 0.53
N ALA A 219 -5.94 -21.39 0.21
CA ALA A 219 -6.40 -21.57 -1.15
C ALA A 219 -6.03 -20.38 -2.03
N ILE A 220 -6.24 -19.14 -1.56
CA ILE A 220 -5.86 -17.91 -2.28
C ILE A 220 -4.36 -17.85 -2.55
N ARG A 221 -3.53 -18.27 -1.61
CA ARG A 221 -2.08 -18.27 -1.79
C ARG A 221 -1.61 -19.27 -2.86
N GLN A 222 -2.35 -20.34 -3.05
CA GLN A 222 -2.03 -21.40 -4.02
C GLN A 222 -2.58 -21.12 -5.43
N MET A 223 -3.56 -20.22 -5.54
CA MET A 223 -4.19 -19.92 -6.83
C MET A 223 -3.22 -19.27 -7.82
N PRO A 224 -3.36 -19.58 -9.13
CA PRO A 224 -2.63 -18.89 -10.18
C PRO A 224 -2.95 -17.39 -10.15
N LYS A 225 -1.92 -16.56 -10.21
CA LYS A 225 -2.09 -15.09 -10.24
C LYS A 225 -2.28 -14.64 -11.68
N CYS A 226 -3.48 -14.20 -12.01
CA CYS A 226 -3.76 -13.50 -13.27
C CYS A 226 -3.37 -12.02 -13.12
N ASN A 227 -2.42 -11.55 -13.92
CA ASN A 227 -1.99 -10.14 -13.97
C ASN A 227 -2.71 -9.40 -15.08
#